data_4734c640256d5bdeb18b85b9627f7300
#
_entry.id   4734c640256d5bdeb18b85b9627f7300
#
_cell.length_a   1.000
_cell.length_b   1.000
_cell.length_c   1.000
_cell.angle_alpha   90.00
_cell.angle_beta   90.00
_cell.angle_gamma   90.00
#
_symmetry.space_group_name_H-M   'P 1'
#
loop_
_entity.id
_entity.type
_entity.pdbx_description
1 polymer ?
#
loop_
_entity_poly.entity_id
_entity_poly.type
_entity_poly.pdbx_seq_one_letter_code
_entity_poly.pdbx_strand_id
1 'polypeptide(L)'
;MGAVDYLPHYSYADYREWEGKWELYDGYPIAMSPSPMINHQAIAYAMARELGNNIEECKRCFVLGEEDWKLSDDTVLKPDIVLICDEPNDSYITKAPEIIVEVISKSTAKRDETYKFETYEKEKVKYYVIVYPDDLKAKVYKLKDAKYDKQGDFSKESYDFEETLCKASIDFDKVFKRFRK
;
A
#
# COMPACT_ATOMS: atom_id res chain seq x y z
N MET A 1 -11.47 22.57 26.86
CA MET A 1 -10.71 21.32 26.66
C MET A 1 -11.67 20.22 26.20
N GLY A 2 -11.42 19.66 25.03
CA GLY A 2 -12.26 18.60 24.49
C GLY A 2 -11.78 17.22 24.95
N ALA A 3 -12.61 16.17 24.78
CA ALA A 3 -12.26 14.79 25.15
C ALA A 3 -10.98 14.26 24.42
N VAL A 4 -10.61 14.88 23.32
CA VAL A 4 -9.40 14.53 22.53
C VAL A 4 -8.10 14.86 23.29
N ASP A 5 -8.13 15.85 24.19
CA ASP A 5 -6.95 16.27 24.96
C ASP A 5 -6.48 15.22 25.99
N TYR A 6 -7.27 14.17 26.20
CA TYR A 6 -6.97 13.09 27.15
C TYR A 6 -6.67 11.74 26.49
N LEU A 7 -6.68 11.67 25.14
CA LEU A 7 -6.34 10.43 24.44
C LEU A 7 -4.82 10.26 24.42
N PRO A 8 -4.33 9.04 24.69
CA PRO A 8 -2.90 8.75 24.57
C PRO A 8 -2.41 9.06 23.16
N HIS A 9 -1.25 9.71 23.06
CA HIS A 9 -0.57 9.98 21.80
C HIS A 9 0.78 9.25 21.84
N TYR A 10 1.00 8.34 20.91
CA TYR A 10 2.16 7.46 20.88
C TYR A 10 3.16 7.88 19.82
N SER A 11 4.43 7.58 20.10
CA SER A 11 5.54 7.80 19.20
C SER A 11 5.99 6.50 18.51
N TYR A 12 6.87 6.62 17.51
CA TYR A 12 7.53 5.47 16.92
C TYR A 12 8.33 4.65 17.94
N ALA A 13 8.90 5.30 18.97
CA ALA A 13 9.58 4.60 20.05
C ALA A 13 8.63 3.68 20.82
N ASP A 14 7.40 4.13 21.09
CA ASP A 14 6.35 3.29 21.70
C ASP A 14 5.91 2.18 20.77
N TYR A 15 5.65 2.52 19.48
CA TYR A 15 5.21 1.59 18.44
C TYR A 15 6.13 0.37 18.31
N ARG A 16 7.43 0.56 18.39
CA ARG A 16 8.43 -0.52 18.27
C ARG A 16 8.36 -1.57 19.37
N GLU A 17 7.80 -1.21 20.52
CA GLU A 17 7.67 -2.10 21.68
C GLU A 17 6.34 -2.90 21.66
N TRP A 18 5.44 -2.62 20.69
CA TRP A 18 4.16 -3.31 20.64
C TRP A 18 4.27 -4.69 20.00
N GLU A 19 3.56 -5.63 20.59
CA GLU A 19 3.38 -6.96 20.00
C GLU A 19 2.23 -6.97 18.98
N GLY A 20 2.36 -7.78 17.92
CA GLY A 20 1.34 -7.91 16.88
C GLY A 20 1.55 -6.94 15.72
N LYS A 21 0.49 -6.77 14.92
CA LYS A 21 0.50 -5.91 13.73
C LYS A 21 -0.31 -4.65 14.00
N TRP A 22 0.36 -3.53 13.89
CA TRP A 22 -0.22 -2.21 14.15
C TRP A 22 0.17 -1.23 13.04
N GLU A 23 -0.59 -0.17 12.93
CA GLU A 23 -0.21 1.08 12.29
C GLU A 23 -0.34 2.21 13.32
N LEU A 24 0.32 3.32 13.08
CA LEU A 24 0.27 4.51 13.93
C LEU A 24 -0.13 5.70 13.06
N TYR A 25 -1.27 6.33 13.37
CA TYR A 25 -1.85 7.43 12.61
C TYR A 25 -1.87 8.68 13.48
N ASP A 26 -0.98 9.63 13.21
CA ASP A 26 -0.87 10.87 13.98
C ASP A 26 -0.88 10.60 15.51
N GLY A 27 -0.10 9.61 15.96
CA GLY A 27 0.01 9.19 17.35
C GLY A 27 -1.11 8.26 17.86
N TYR A 28 -2.09 7.89 17.02
CA TYR A 28 -3.16 6.97 17.40
C TYR A 28 -2.92 5.56 16.89
N PRO A 29 -2.96 4.54 17.78
CA PRO A 29 -2.70 3.16 17.42
C PRO A 29 -3.88 2.55 16.67
N ILE A 30 -3.62 1.92 15.54
CA ILE A 30 -4.59 1.19 14.75
C ILE A 30 -4.19 -0.28 14.70
N ALA A 31 -4.97 -1.13 15.37
CA ALA A 31 -4.76 -2.58 15.29
C ALA A 31 -5.09 -3.10 13.89
N MET A 32 -4.19 -3.88 13.32
CA MET A 32 -4.45 -4.59 12.09
C MET A 32 -5.11 -5.93 12.38
N SER A 33 -5.90 -6.42 11.42
CA SER A 33 -6.53 -7.74 11.54
C SER A 33 -5.45 -8.82 11.70
N PRO A 34 -5.58 -9.75 12.67
CA PRO A 34 -4.54 -10.74 12.91
C PRO A 34 -4.37 -11.73 11.76
N SER A 35 -5.40 -11.93 10.94
CA SER A 35 -5.34 -12.85 9.79
C SER A 35 -6.24 -12.36 8.67
N PRO A 36 -5.67 -11.96 7.53
CA PRO A 36 -6.45 -11.61 6.36
C PRO A 36 -7.12 -12.87 5.77
N MET A 37 -8.23 -12.66 5.03
CA MET A 37 -8.92 -13.75 4.33
C MET A 37 -8.03 -14.39 3.26
N ILE A 38 -8.23 -15.66 2.96
CA ILE A 38 -7.45 -16.42 1.97
C ILE A 38 -7.40 -15.67 0.61
N ASN A 39 -8.54 -15.20 0.12
CA ASN A 39 -8.60 -14.47 -1.16
C ASN A 39 -7.81 -13.18 -1.13
N HIS A 40 -7.85 -12.44 -0.03
CA HIS A 40 -7.04 -11.24 0.16
C HIS A 40 -5.56 -11.55 0.00
N GLN A 41 -5.06 -12.53 0.75
CA GLN A 41 -3.65 -12.92 0.66
C GLN A 41 -3.27 -13.44 -0.72
N ALA A 42 -4.09 -14.32 -1.30
CA ALA A 42 -3.79 -14.90 -2.61
C ALA A 42 -3.73 -13.84 -3.72
N ILE A 43 -4.60 -12.82 -3.67
CA ILE A 43 -4.58 -11.68 -4.58
C ILE A 43 -3.35 -10.79 -4.31
N ALA A 44 -3.05 -10.49 -3.04
CA ALA A 44 -1.86 -9.72 -2.68
C ALA A 44 -0.57 -10.38 -3.21
N TYR A 45 -0.41 -11.68 -3.00
CA TYR A 45 0.73 -12.42 -3.56
C TYR A 45 0.78 -12.42 -5.10
N ALA A 46 -0.37 -12.51 -5.76
CA ALA A 46 -0.43 -12.44 -7.22
C ALA A 46 -0.01 -11.06 -7.73
N MET A 47 -0.45 -9.98 -7.06
CA MET A 47 -0.05 -8.60 -7.36
C MET A 47 1.46 -8.40 -7.16
N ALA A 48 1.99 -8.81 -6.01
CA ALA A 48 3.41 -8.70 -5.70
C ALA A 48 4.29 -9.46 -6.72
N ARG A 49 3.85 -10.66 -7.13
CA ARG A 49 4.53 -11.45 -8.16
C ARG A 49 4.54 -10.77 -9.52
N GLU A 50 3.40 -10.20 -9.97
CA GLU A 50 3.35 -9.49 -11.26
C GLU A 50 4.29 -8.28 -11.25
N LEU A 51 4.29 -7.47 -10.19
CA LEU A 51 5.24 -6.37 -10.04
C LEU A 51 6.69 -6.88 -10.01
N GLY A 52 6.98 -7.90 -9.20
CA GLY A 52 8.33 -8.43 -9.04
C GLY A 52 8.92 -9.00 -10.35
N ASN A 53 8.13 -9.76 -11.09
CA ASN A 53 8.57 -10.35 -12.37
C ASN A 53 8.96 -9.27 -13.40
N ASN A 54 8.29 -8.14 -13.39
CA ASN A 54 8.54 -7.05 -14.34
C ASN A 54 9.78 -6.21 -14.01
N ILE A 55 10.27 -6.29 -12.77
CA ILE A 55 11.44 -5.52 -12.33
C ILE A 55 12.65 -6.40 -12.00
N GLU A 56 12.62 -7.70 -12.31
CA GLU A 56 13.65 -8.67 -11.91
C GLU A 56 15.07 -8.23 -12.30
N GLU A 57 15.24 -7.65 -13.47
CA GLU A 57 16.53 -7.14 -13.95
C GLU A 57 16.94 -5.78 -13.31
N CYS A 58 16.05 -5.14 -12.58
CA CYS A 58 16.31 -3.84 -11.97
C CYS A 58 16.80 -3.97 -10.53
N LYS A 59 18.08 -3.75 -10.31
CA LYS A 59 18.72 -3.89 -8.99
C LYS A 59 18.45 -2.76 -8.00
N ARG A 60 17.74 -1.71 -8.41
CA ARG A 60 17.50 -0.51 -7.60
C ARG A 60 16.16 -0.52 -6.88
N CYS A 61 15.25 -1.40 -7.27
CA CYS A 61 13.90 -1.45 -6.72
C CYS A 61 13.57 -2.84 -6.16
N PHE A 62 12.72 -2.84 -5.14
CA PHE A 62 12.22 -4.06 -4.49
C PHE A 62 10.71 -4.00 -4.34
N VAL A 63 10.06 -5.15 -4.48
CA VAL A 63 8.66 -5.33 -4.10
C VAL A 63 8.62 -5.96 -2.72
N LEU A 64 7.97 -5.29 -1.78
CA LEU A 64 7.83 -5.76 -0.39
C LEU A 64 6.35 -5.87 -0.02
N GLY A 65 6.05 -6.74 0.93
CA GLY A 65 4.73 -6.88 1.52
C GLY A 65 4.73 -6.57 3.01
N GLU A 66 3.73 -5.85 3.48
CA GLU A 66 3.51 -5.54 4.90
C GLU A 66 4.73 -4.94 5.62
N GLU A 67 5.49 -4.08 4.94
CA GLU A 67 6.65 -3.42 5.52
C GLU A 67 6.27 -2.07 6.13
N ASP A 68 6.89 -1.70 7.23
CA ASP A 68 6.68 -0.41 7.87
C ASP A 68 7.20 0.74 7.01
N TRP A 69 6.33 1.69 6.73
CA TRP A 69 6.70 2.98 6.17
C TRP A 69 6.56 4.05 7.25
N LYS A 70 7.70 4.49 7.78
CA LYS A 70 7.76 5.55 8.79
C LYS A 70 7.73 6.91 8.11
N LEU A 71 6.59 7.60 8.20
CA LEU A 71 6.41 8.94 7.66
C LEU A 71 6.93 10.02 8.62
N SER A 72 6.65 9.85 9.91
CA SER A 72 7.05 10.76 10.98
C SER A 72 7.32 9.98 12.27
N ASP A 73 7.56 10.69 13.37
CA ASP A 73 7.73 10.05 14.68
C ASP A 73 6.43 9.56 15.31
N ASP A 74 5.30 9.97 14.77
CA ASP A 74 3.97 9.59 15.24
C ASP A 74 3.08 8.98 14.12
N THR A 75 3.65 8.71 12.95
CA THR A 75 2.91 8.09 11.84
C THR A 75 3.72 6.99 11.16
N VAL A 76 3.21 5.78 11.26
CA VAL A 76 3.77 4.57 10.64
C VAL A 76 2.64 3.83 9.95
N LEU A 77 2.74 3.67 8.63
CA LEU A 77 1.80 2.90 7.82
C LEU A 77 2.41 1.58 7.40
N LYS A 78 1.55 0.59 7.20
CA LYS A 78 1.95 -0.75 6.77
C LYS A 78 1.11 -1.16 5.54
N PRO A 79 1.50 -0.69 4.33
CA PRO A 79 0.82 -1.07 3.10
C PRO A 79 0.90 -2.57 2.82
N ASP A 80 -0.12 -3.13 2.17
CA ASP A 80 -0.12 -4.55 1.80
C ASP A 80 1.02 -4.90 0.84
N ILE A 81 1.29 -4.04 -0.17
CA ILE A 81 2.39 -4.22 -1.12
C ILE A 81 2.95 -2.84 -1.50
N VAL A 82 4.25 -2.76 -1.62
CA VAL A 82 4.95 -1.56 -2.10
C VAL A 82 6.01 -1.90 -3.14
N LEU A 83 6.20 -0.98 -4.08
CA LEU A 83 7.41 -0.91 -4.91
C LEU A 83 8.26 0.24 -4.39
N ILE A 84 9.38 -0.07 -3.79
CA ILE A 84 10.37 0.89 -3.30
C ILE A 84 11.59 0.93 -4.20
N CYS A 85 12.20 2.09 -4.36
CA CYS A 85 13.42 2.25 -5.15
C CYS A 85 14.41 3.14 -4.42
N ASP A 86 15.69 2.73 -4.45
CA ASP A 86 16.79 3.48 -3.81
C ASP A 86 16.51 3.82 -2.34
N GLU A 87 15.91 2.89 -1.59
CA GLU A 87 15.67 3.07 -0.17
C GLU A 87 17.01 2.96 0.60
N PRO A 88 17.38 3.98 1.38
CA PRO A 88 18.65 3.99 2.08
C PRO A 88 18.64 3.24 3.42
N ASN A 89 17.48 2.89 3.95
CA ASN A 89 17.31 2.27 5.25
C ASN A 89 17.07 0.76 5.12
N ASP A 90 17.66 -0.04 6.00
CA ASP A 90 17.57 -1.51 5.96
C ASP A 90 16.47 -2.08 6.87
N SER A 91 15.85 -1.25 7.72
CA SER A 91 14.94 -1.72 8.77
C SER A 91 13.48 -1.34 8.55
N TYR A 92 13.21 -0.28 7.82
CA TYR A 92 11.88 0.22 7.48
C TYR A 92 11.97 1.23 6.33
N ILE A 93 10.85 1.47 5.67
CA ILE A 93 10.78 2.40 4.53
C ILE A 93 10.81 3.84 5.05
N THR A 94 11.68 4.67 4.48
CA THR A 94 11.81 6.10 4.81
C THR A 94 11.41 7.01 3.65
N LYS A 95 11.54 6.54 2.41
CA LYS A 95 11.17 7.28 1.21
C LYS A 95 9.78 6.89 0.75
N ALA A 96 9.07 7.81 0.11
CA ALA A 96 7.79 7.48 -0.51
C ALA A 96 7.97 6.34 -1.53
N PRO A 97 7.21 5.23 -1.39
CA PRO A 97 7.16 4.18 -2.39
C PRO A 97 6.75 4.73 -3.77
N GLU A 98 7.22 4.11 -4.83
CA GLU A 98 6.79 4.47 -6.18
C GLU A 98 5.38 3.95 -6.51
N ILE A 99 5.06 2.76 -6.00
CA ILE A 99 3.73 2.18 -6.09
C ILE A 99 3.33 1.66 -4.71
N ILE A 100 2.10 1.92 -4.31
CA ILE A 100 1.45 1.23 -3.19
C ILE A 100 0.22 0.49 -3.71
N VAL A 101 0.03 -0.74 -3.26
CA VAL A 101 -1.17 -1.54 -3.51
C VAL A 101 -1.81 -1.89 -2.17
N GLU A 102 -3.09 -1.58 -2.02
CA GLU A 102 -3.92 -2.03 -0.89
C GLU A 102 -5.01 -2.96 -1.40
N VAL A 103 -5.09 -4.13 -0.82
CA VAL A 103 -6.15 -5.11 -1.09
C VAL A 103 -7.22 -4.95 -0.03
N ILE A 104 -8.31 -4.26 -0.36
CA ILE A 104 -9.30 -3.88 0.64
C ILE A 104 -10.10 -5.07 1.16
N SER A 105 -10.48 -4.96 2.42
CA SER A 105 -11.49 -5.78 3.08
C SER A 105 -12.65 -4.90 3.54
N LYS A 106 -13.75 -5.51 4.00
CA LYS A 106 -14.88 -4.75 4.54
C LYS A 106 -14.49 -3.87 5.74
N SER A 107 -13.48 -4.27 6.50
CA SER A 107 -13.00 -3.53 7.67
C SER A 107 -12.00 -2.43 7.33
N THR A 108 -11.27 -2.52 6.22
CA THR A 108 -10.23 -1.56 5.84
C THR A 108 -10.66 -0.58 4.77
N ALA A 109 -11.67 -0.90 3.95
CA ALA A 109 -12.08 -0.14 2.77
C ALA A 109 -12.20 1.37 3.02
N LYS A 110 -12.91 1.76 4.09
CA LYS A 110 -13.07 3.19 4.41
C LYS A 110 -11.72 3.88 4.65
N ARG A 111 -10.81 3.22 5.34
CA ARG A 111 -9.49 3.75 5.69
C ARG A 111 -8.60 3.87 4.46
N ASP A 112 -8.58 2.83 3.62
CA ASP A 112 -7.78 2.78 2.41
C ASP A 112 -8.28 3.77 1.34
N GLU A 113 -9.61 4.00 1.29
CA GLU A 113 -10.23 4.94 0.37
C GLU A 113 -10.24 6.40 0.85
N THR A 114 -9.91 6.67 2.11
CA THR A 114 -9.90 8.03 2.69
C THR A 114 -8.54 8.38 3.28
N TYR A 115 -8.26 8.02 4.53
CA TYR A 115 -7.04 8.43 5.24
C TYR A 115 -5.76 8.06 4.49
N LYS A 116 -5.62 6.80 4.08
CA LYS A 116 -4.44 6.36 3.33
C LYS A 116 -4.38 7.01 1.96
N PHE A 117 -5.51 7.15 1.27
CA PHE A 117 -5.57 7.83 -0.03
C PHE A 117 -5.03 9.26 0.06
N GLU A 118 -5.51 10.05 1.01
CA GLU A 118 -5.06 11.44 1.23
C GLU A 118 -3.59 11.49 1.68
N THR A 119 -3.19 10.56 2.55
CA THR A 119 -1.81 10.48 3.04
C THR A 119 -0.84 10.13 1.91
N TYR A 120 -1.14 9.12 1.10
CA TYR A 120 -0.28 8.71 -0.02
C TYR A 120 -0.17 9.80 -1.09
N GLU A 121 -1.26 10.52 -1.34
CA GLU A 121 -1.28 11.69 -2.23
C GLU A 121 -0.36 12.80 -1.69
N LYS A 122 -0.51 13.15 -0.42
CA LYS A 122 0.30 14.17 0.27
C LYS A 122 1.78 13.82 0.28
N GLU A 123 2.10 12.56 0.56
CA GLU A 123 3.47 12.04 0.60
C GLU A 123 4.06 11.75 -0.78
N LYS A 124 3.31 12.05 -1.86
CA LYS A 124 3.75 11.98 -3.26
C LYS A 124 4.09 10.56 -3.74
N VAL A 125 3.36 9.56 -3.28
CA VAL A 125 3.40 8.22 -3.87
C VAL A 125 2.93 8.32 -5.32
N LYS A 126 3.75 7.88 -6.29
CA LYS A 126 3.47 8.08 -7.71
C LYS A 126 2.22 7.36 -8.19
N TYR A 127 2.01 6.13 -7.70
CA TYR A 127 0.85 5.32 -8.07
C TYR A 127 0.23 4.67 -6.83
N TYR A 128 -1.09 4.76 -6.74
CA TYR A 128 -1.87 4.06 -5.73
C TYR A 128 -2.86 3.12 -6.40
N VAL A 129 -2.83 1.86 -6.03
CA VAL A 129 -3.70 0.80 -6.56
C VAL A 129 -4.58 0.27 -5.43
N ILE A 130 -5.89 0.40 -5.59
CA ILE A 130 -6.86 -0.16 -4.65
C ILE A 130 -7.51 -1.38 -5.29
N VAL A 131 -7.33 -2.54 -4.68
CA VAL A 131 -7.85 -3.81 -5.17
C VAL A 131 -9.11 -4.19 -4.42
N TYR A 132 -10.14 -4.55 -5.16
CA TYR A 132 -11.46 -4.99 -4.67
C TYR A 132 -11.61 -6.48 -4.94
N PRO A 133 -11.31 -7.35 -3.95
CA PRO A 133 -11.32 -8.81 -4.14
C PRO A 133 -12.67 -9.39 -4.57
N ASP A 134 -13.75 -8.88 -3.97
CA ASP A 134 -15.10 -9.37 -4.28
C ASP A 134 -15.55 -9.04 -5.71
N ASP A 135 -15.06 -7.92 -6.26
CA ASP A 135 -15.38 -7.45 -7.62
C ASP A 135 -14.35 -7.92 -8.65
N LEU A 136 -13.26 -8.55 -8.24
CA LEU A 136 -12.12 -8.94 -9.07
C LEU A 136 -11.64 -7.80 -9.96
N LYS A 137 -11.44 -6.63 -9.36
CA LYS A 137 -10.97 -5.44 -10.07
C LYS A 137 -10.03 -4.61 -9.21
N ALA A 138 -9.25 -3.77 -9.87
CA ALA A 138 -8.38 -2.79 -9.25
C ALA A 138 -8.65 -1.40 -9.82
N LYS A 139 -8.65 -0.38 -8.96
CA LYS A 139 -8.61 1.02 -9.37
C LYS A 139 -7.16 1.49 -9.33
N VAL A 140 -6.69 2.08 -10.40
CA VAL A 140 -5.35 2.66 -10.48
C VAL A 140 -5.45 4.18 -10.45
N TYR A 141 -4.67 4.79 -9.57
CA TYR A 141 -4.51 6.23 -9.47
C TYR A 141 -3.06 6.61 -9.73
N LYS A 142 -2.86 7.68 -10.47
CA LYS A 142 -1.55 8.27 -10.78
C LYS A 142 -1.47 9.67 -10.20
N LEU A 143 -0.38 9.99 -9.53
CA LEU A 143 -0.14 11.34 -9.03
C LEU A 143 0.19 12.28 -10.19
N LYS A 144 -0.62 13.33 -10.33
CA LYS A 144 -0.46 14.39 -11.31
C LYS A 144 -0.75 15.73 -10.65
N ASP A 145 0.15 16.70 -10.77
CA ASP A 145 -0.01 18.02 -10.16
C ASP A 145 -0.38 17.98 -8.66
N ALA A 146 0.29 17.05 -7.91
CA ALA A 146 0.07 16.78 -6.49
C ALA A 146 -1.34 16.25 -6.13
N LYS A 147 -2.09 15.72 -7.11
CA LYS A 147 -3.40 15.09 -6.91
C LYS A 147 -3.46 13.74 -7.63
N TYR A 148 -4.21 12.80 -7.04
CA TYR A 148 -4.46 11.53 -7.69
C TYR A 148 -5.51 11.65 -8.80
N ASP A 149 -5.08 11.33 -10.01
CA ASP A 149 -5.92 11.18 -11.19
C ASP A 149 -6.21 9.70 -11.46
N LYS A 150 -7.49 9.34 -11.51
CA LYS A 150 -7.92 7.95 -11.73
C LYS A 150 -7.62 7.53 -13.16
N GLN A 151 -6.80 6.52 -13.34
CA GLN A 151 -6.42 5.98 -14.64
C GLN A 151 -7.46 4.97 -15.18
N GLY A 152 -8.18 4.29 -14.30
CA GLY A 152 -9.24 3.36 -14.70
C GLY A 152 -9.54 2.29 -13.66
N ASP A 153 -10.48 1.42 -14.03
CA ASP A 153 -10.81 0.18 -13.35
C ASP A 153 -10.29 -0.98 -14.22
N PHE A 154 -9.47 -1.85 -13.65
CA PHE A 154 -8.79 -2.92 -14.37
C PHE A 154 -9.18 -4.28 -13.82
N SER A 155 -9.42 -5.24 -14.68
CA SER A 155 -9.75 -6.63 -14.31
C SER A 155 -9.11 -7.67 -15.24
N LYS A 156 -9.10 -7.39 -16.56
CA LYS A 156 -8.52 -8.26 -17.59
C LYS A 156 -7.40 -7.59 -18.37
N GLU A 157 -7.27 -6.30 -18.23
CA GLU A 157 -6.31 -5.48 -18.94
C GLU A 157 -4.98 -5.41 -18.15
N SER A 158 -3.92 -4.94 -18.81
CA SER A 158 -2.66 -4.60 -18.18
C SER A 158 -2.55 -3.09 -17.95
N TYR A 159 -1.73 -2.70 -16.99
CA TYR A 159 -1.37 -1.30 -16.76
C TYR A 159 0.14 -1.16 -16.63
N ASP A 160 0.72 -0.22 -17.36
CA ASP A 160 2.14 0.11 -17.33
C ASP A 160 2.38 1.34 -16.45
N PHE A 161 3.18 1.19 -15.40
CA PHE A 161 3.58 2.27 -14.49
C PHE A 161 4.80 3.00 -15.06
N GLU A 162 4.59 3.78 -16.11
CA GLU A 162 5.65 4.37 -16.94
C GLU A 162 6.62 5.28 -16.20
N GLU A 163 6.16 5.94 -15.11
CA GLU A 163 6.98 6.89 -14.34
C GLU A 163 7.74 6.25 -13.18
N THR A 164 7.67 4.93 -13.02
CA THR A 164 8.50 4.21 -12.05
C THR A 164 9.92 4.03 -12.57
N LEU A 165 10.88 4.02 -11.66
CA LEU A 165 12.30 3.89 -12.01
C LEU A 165 12.59 2.63 -12.85
N CYS A 166 11.94 1.52 -12.52
CA CYS A 166 12.12 0.22 -13.17
C CYS A 166 10.98 -0.15 -14.14
N LYS A 167 10.16 0.80 -14.57
CA LYS A 167 9.06 0.59 -15.54
C LYS A 167 8.22 -0.66 -15.22
N ALA A 168 7.65 -0.68 -14.04
CA ALA A 168 6.82 -1.79 -13.58
C ALA A 168 5.51 -1.88 -14.38
N SER A 169 4.92 -3.06 -14.44
CA SER A 169 3.58 -3.29 -15.00
C SER A 169 2.83 -4.36 -14.23
N ILE A 170 1.52 -4.40 -14.37
CA ILE A 170 0.65 -5.46 -13.84
C ILE A 170 -0.29 -5.92 -14.94
N ASP A 171 -0.31 -7.23 -15.19
CA ASP A 171 -1.34 -7.91 -15.95
C ASP A 171 -2.45 -8.35 -14.98
N PHE A 172 -3.54 -7.60 -14.91
CA PHE A 172 -4.63 -7.87 -13.98
C PHE A 172 -5.39 -9.16 -14.31
N ASP A 173 -5.36 -9.62 -15.57
CA ASP A 173 -5.92 -10.94 -15.91
C ASP A 173 -5.17 -12.06 -15.18
N LYS A 174 -3.85 -12.01 -15.16
CA LYS A 174 -3.03 -13.00 -14.42
C LYS A 174 -3.30 -12.98 -12.91
N VAL A 175 -3.59 -11.81 -12.36
CA VAL A 175 -3.96 -11.67 -10.95
C VAL A 175 -5.31 -12.33 -10.66
N PHE A 176 -6.34 -12.00 -11.45
CA PHE A 176 -7.73 -12.32 -11.12
C PHE A 176 -8.29 -13.59 -11.75
N LYS A 177 -7.71 -14.10 -12.85
CA LYS A 177 -8.28 -15.23 -13.62
C LYS A 177 -8.55 -16.49 -12.79
N ARG A 178 -7.74 -16.75 -11.77
CA ARG A 178 -7.90 -17.93 -10.88
C ARG A 178 -9.10 -17.84 -9.94
N PHE A 179 -9.65 -16.64 -9.76
CA PHE A 179 -10.79 -16.36 -8.87
C PHE A 179 -12.11 -16.22 -9.62
N ARG A 180 -12.06 -16.13 -10.97
CA ARG A 180 -13.26 -16.11 -11.78
C ARG A 180 -13.88 -17.52 -11.84
N LYS A 181 -15.20 -17.58 -11.64
CA LYS A 181 -15.99 -18.80 -11.77
C LYS A 181 -16.38 -19.02 -13.23
#